data_2f25f202fffdea24fa1c59551c861913
#
_entry.id   2f25f202fffdea24fa1c59551c861913
#
_cell.length_a   1.000
_cell.length_b   1.000
_cell.length_c   1.000
_cell.angle_alpha   90.00
_cell.angle_beta   90.00
_cell.angle_gamma   90.00
#
_symmetry.space_group_name_H-M   'P 1'
#
loop_
_entity.id
_entity.type
_entity.pdbx_description
1 polymer ?
#
loop_
_entity_poly.entity_id
_entity_poly.type
_entity_poly.pdbx_seq_one_letter_code
_entity_poly.pdbx_strand_id
1 'polypeptide(L)'
;EYIDTLYAQRYKMEFNLYFNDVKPRMAIFVSKMSHCLYDLLARYKAGEWNVEIPCIVSNHEDLRYVAEQFDIPYYVWSIKKDHSNKAEVERAEMELLKKEKVTFIVLARYMQIISDDMIKAYPNHIINIHHSFLPAFVGAKPYHQAWERGVKIIGATSHYVTAELDAGPIIEQDVTRITHKDTPESLVLKGKDLEKIVLSRAVTKHIQRKILTYHNKTIIFS
;
A
#
# COMPACT_ATOMS: atom_id res chain seq x y z
N GLU A 1 -30.19 -6.79 -11.14
CA GLU A 1 -31.21 -7.76 -11.59
C GLU A 1 -31.12 -8.01 -13.12
N TYR A 2 -31.25 -6.97 -13.99
CA TYR A 2 -31.19 -7.12 -15.45
C TYR A 2 -29.83 -7.68 -15.94
N ILE A 3 -28.71 -7.13 -15.47
CA ILE A 3 -27.36 -7.60 -15.84
C ILE A 3 -27.14 -9.02 -15.31
N ASP A 4 -27.58 -9.31 -14.09
CA ASP A 4 -27.44 -10.63 -13.47
C ASP A 4 -28.19 -11.69 -14.27
N THR A 5 -29.46 -11.47 -14.58
CA THR A 5 -30.30 -12.44 -15.28
C THR A 5 -29.87 -12.68 -16.73
N LEU A 6 -29.52 -11.61 -17.47
CA LEU A 6 -29.24 -11.73 -18.92
C LEU A 6 -27.81 -12.16 -19.24
N TYR A 7 -26.85 -11.78 -18.40
CA TYR A 7 -25.42 -11.97 -18.73
C TYR A 7 -24.69 -12.82 -17.70
N ALA A 8 -24.77 -12.50 -16.42
CA ALA A 8 -23.95 -13.18 -15.41
C ALA A 8 -24.29 -14.66 -15.31
N GLN A 9 -25.56 -15.02 -15.19
CA GLN A 9 -25.98 -16.41 -15.11
C GLN A 9 -25.73 -17.17 -16.41
N ARG A 10 -26.04 -16.56 -17.55
CA ARG A 10 -25.90 -17.19 -18.87
C ARG A 10 -24.43 -17.49 -19.22
N TYR A 11 -23.53 -16.59 -18.88
CA TYR A 11 -22.10 -16.69 -19.23
C TYR A 11 -21.22 -17.07 -18.04
N LYS A 12 -21.81 -17.38 -16.88
CA LYS A 12 -21.09 -17.67 -15.62
C LYS A 12 -20.10 -16.56 -15.27
N MET A 13 -20.54 -15.31 -15.42
CA MET A 13 -19.71 -14.13 -15.14
C MET A 13 -19.92 -13.68 -13.69
N GLU A 14 -18.82 -13.30 -13.05
CA GLU A 14 -18.83 -12.53 -11.81
C GLU A 14 -18.68 -11.06 -12.15
N PHE A 15 -19.47 -10.20 -11.50
CA PHE A 15 -19.35 -8.75 -11.69
C PHE A 15 -19.58 -8.00 -10.39
N ASN A 16 -18.94 -6.85 -10.28
CA ASN A 16 -19.14 -5.91 -9.18
C ASN A 16 -19.63 -4.58 -9.76
N LEU A 17 -20.69 -4.04 -9.18
CA LEU A 17 -21.23 -2.74 -9.58
C LEU A 17 -20.75 -1.67 -8.59
N TYR A 18 -20.21 -0.59 -9.11
CA TYR A 18 -19.73 0.53 -8.33
C TYR A 18 -20.41 1.82 -8.79
N PHE A 19 -20.77 2.67 -7.82
CA PHE A 19 -21.42 3.95 -8.10
C PHE A 19 -20.42 5.07 -7.89
N ASN A 20 -20.42 6.06 -8.79
CA ASN A 20 -19.46 7.18 -8.76
C ASN A 20 -19.69 8.16 -7.60
N ASP A 21 -20.87 8.17 -7.01
CA ASP A 21 -21.25 8.96 -5.84
C ASP A 21 -20.76 8.33 -4.52
N VAL A 22 -20.37 7.06 -4.53
CA VAL A 22 -19.83 6.36 -3.37
C VAL A 22 -18.30 6.42 -3.40
N LYS A 23 -17.73 7.28 -2.57
CA LYS A 23 -16.27 7.40 -2.44
C LYS A 23 -15.70 6.19 -1.71
N PRO A 24 -14.66 5.53 -2.25
CA PRO A 24 -13.93 4.53 -1.48
C PRO A 24 -13.25 5.17 -0.24
N ARG A 25 -13.11 4.40 0.82
CA ARG A 25 -12.53 4.84 2.08
C ARG A 25 -11.18 4.16 2.32
N MET A 26 -10.11 4.95 2.25
CA MET A 26 -8.73 4.51 2.34
C MET A 26 -8.18 4.71 3.74
N ALA A 27 -7.75 3.64 4.42
CA ALA A 27 -6.90 3.75 5.60
C ALA A 27 -5.42 3.72 5.19
N ILE A 28 -4.59 4.56 5.80
CA ILE A 28 -3.14 4.58 5.56
C ILE A 28 -2.43 4.06 6.80
N PHE A 29 -1.64 3.00 6.64
CA PHE A 29 -0.82 2.43 7.69
C PHE A 29 0.64 2.87 7.51
N VAL A 30 1.24 3.37 8.58
CA VAL A 30 2.61 3.91 8.57
C VAL A 30 3.42 3.44 9.78
N SER A 31 4.75 3.49 9.68
CA SER A 31 5.64 3.39 10.84
C SER A 31 6.38 4.73 11.03
N LYS A 32 7.70 4.80 10.78
CA LYS A 32 8.51 6.00 11.04
C LYS A 32 8.83 6.84 9.80
N MET A 33 8.71 6.26 8.60
CA MET A 33 9.11 6.91 7.36
C MET A 33 7.96 7.74 6.80
N SER A 34 8.18 9.04 6.63
CA SER A 34 7.13 10.02 6.28
C SER A 34 6.92 10.26 4.79
N HIS A 35 7.90 9.95 3.94
CA HIS A 35 7.90 10.37 2.53
C HIS A 35 6.69 9.90 1.73
N CYS A 36 6.28 8.63 1.87
CA CYS A 36 5.08 8.13 1.20
C CYS A 36 3.81 8.76 1.78
N LEU A 37 3.73 8.92 3.11
CA LEU A 37 2.57 9.55 3.75
C LEU A 37 2.36 10.97 3.21
N TYR A 38 3.39 11.81 3.18
CA TYR A 38 3.30 13.16 2.66
C TYR A 38 2.82 13.20 1.21
N ASP A 39 3.35 12.34 0.33
CA ASP A 39 2.94 12.30 -1.08
C ASP A 39 1.46 11.92 -1.23
N LEU A 40 1.00 10.89 -0.50
CA LEU A 40 -0.40 10.45 -0.53
C LEU A 40 -1.34 11.56 -0.03
N LEU A 41 -1.01 12.22 1.09
CA LEU A 41 -1.82 13.27 1.67
C LEU A 41 -1.84 14.55 0.83
N ALA A 42 -0.72 14.90 0.19
CA ALA A 42 -0.64 16.03 -0.73
C ALA A 42 -1.57 15.84 -1.94
N ARG A 43 -1.56 14.65 -2.56
CA ARG A 43 -2.46 14.29 -3.67
C ARG A 43 -3.93 14.29 -3.25
N TYR A 44 -4.22 13.74 -2.08
CA TYR A 44 -5.56 13.77 -1.51
C TYR A 44 -6.05 15.22 -1.32
N LYS A 45 -5.24 16.08 -0.72
CA LYS A 45 -5.58 17.49 -0.48
C LYS A 45 -5.69 18.30 -1.78
N ALA A 46 -4.91 17.94 -2.80
CA ALA A 46 -5.00 18.53 -4.14
C ALA A 46 -6.25 18.08 -4.93
N GLY A 47 -7.01 17.13 -4.40
CA GLY A 47 -8.22 16.63 -5.08
C GLY A 47 -7.94 15.70 -6.27
N GLU A 48 -6.72 15.12 -6.36
CA GLU A 48 -6.37 14.19 -7.43
C GLU A 48 -7.17 12.88 -7.35
N TRP A 49 -7.69 12.53 -6.16
CA TRP A 49 -8.39 11.28 -5.89
C TRP A 49 -9.80 11.52 -5.35
N ASN A 50 -10.78 10.86 -5.93
CA ASN A 50 -12.13 10.79 -5.38
C ASN A 50 -12.23 9.70 -4.31
N VAL A 51 -11.65 9.95 -3.13
CA VAL A 51 -11.52 9.01 -2.01
C VAL A 51 -11.73 9.77 -0.69
N GLU A 52 -12.07 9.06 0.38
CA GLU A 52 -12.00 9.57 1.75
C GLU A 52 -10.87 8.89 2.51
N ILE A 53 -10.18 9.63 3.40
CA ILE A 53 -9.16 9.08 4.30
C ILE A 53 -9.65 9.25 5.73
N PRO A 54 -10.39 8.28 6.29
CA PRO A 54 -10.99 8.40 7.61
C PRO A 54 -9.97 8.26 8.75
N CYS A 55 -8.84 7.60 8.52
CA CYS A 55 -7.85 7.38 9.55
C CYS A 55 -6.45 7.06 8.98
N ILE A 56 -5.46 7.41 9.78
CA ILE A 56 -4.09 6.91 9.65
C ILE A 56 -3.81 6.05 10.87
N VAL A 57 -3.23 4.87 10.66
CA VAL A 57 -2.87 3.91 11.69
C VAL A 57 -1.36 3.76 11.75
N SER A 58 -0.80 3.70 12.95
CA SER A 58 0.64 3.55 13.14
C SER A 58 0.99 2.71 14.38
N ASN A 59 2.15 2.11 14.34
CA ASN A 59 2.78 1.50 15.52
C ASN A 59 3.76 2.44 16.25
N HIS A 60 3.83 3.73 15.82
CA HIS A 60 4.69 4.78 16.38
C HIS A 60 4.01 6.15 16.39
N GLU A 61 4.39 7.01 17.33
CA GLU A 61 3.90 8.39 17.42
C GLU A 61 4.57 9.34 16.40
N ASP A 62 5.67 8.92 15.81
CA ASP A 62 6.59 9.76 15.03
C ASP A 62 5.93 10.60 13.94
N LEU A 63 4.80 10.17 13.36
CA LEU A 63 4.14 10.83 12.23
C LEU A 63 2.78 11.48 12.58
N ARG A 64 2.42 11.55 13.86
CA ARG A 64 1.17 12.21 14.30
C ARG A 64 1.07 13.65 13.79
N TYR A 65 2.16 14.40 13.88
CA TYR A 65 2.20 15.80 13.44
C TYR A 65 1.88 15.96 11.94
N VAL A 66 2.20 14.95 11.12
CA VAL A 66 1.85 14.96 9.69
C VAL A 66 0.34 14.82 9.53
N ALA A 67 -0.30 13.86 10.22
CA ALA A 67 -1.74 13.66 10.16
C ALA A 67 -2.53 14.91 10.62
N GLU A 68 -2.05 15.57 11.69
CA GLU A 68 -2.63 16.81 12.22
C GLU A 68 -2.57 17.95 11.21
N GLN A 69 -1.51 18.08 10.41
CA GLN A 69 -1.43 19.10 9.35
C GLN A 69 -2.48 18.92 8.24
N PHE A 70 -3.04 17.72 8.11
CA PHE A 70 -4.06 17.40 7.11
C PHE A 70 -5.45 17.16 7.71
N ASP A 71 -5.63 17.40 9.01
CA ASP A 71 -6.88 17.19 9.76
C ASP A 71 -7.41 15.75 9.67
N ILE A 72 -6.50 14.74 9.69
CA ILE A 72 -6.86 13.32 9.61
C ILE A 72 -6.61 12.65 10.96
N PRO A 73 -7.59 11.89 11.50
CA PRO A 73 -7.41 11.13 12.74
C PRO A 73 -6.22 10.16 12.67
N TYR A 74 -5.37 10.18 13.70
CA TYR A 74 -4.18 9.35 13.81
C TYR A 74 -4.28 8.43 15.02
N TYR A 75 -4.28 7.12 14.78
CA TYR A 75 -4.39 6.09 15.80
C TYR A 75 -3.05 5.37 15.97
N VAL A 76 -2.64 5.17 17.21
CA VAL A 76 -1.35 4.52 17.52
C VAL A 76 -1.57 3.31 18.41
N TRP A 77 -1.10 2.17 17.94
CA TRP A 77 -1.00 0.95 18.72
C TRP A 77 0.43 0.42 18.65
N SER A 78 1.18 0.62 19.75
CA SER A 78 2.55 0.16 19.83
C SER A 78 2.61 -1.36 19.93
N ILE A 79 3.39 -1.97 19.04
CA ILE A 79 3.65 -3.41 19.07
C ILE A 79 4.92 -3.64 19.92
N LYS A 80 4.83 -4.53 20.90
CA LYS A 80 5.96 -4.91 21.74
C LYS A 80 7.04 -5.62 20.91
N LYS A 81 8.29 -5.53 21.35
CA LYS A 81 9.45 -6.17 20.66
C LYS A 81 9.32 -7.68 20.55
N ASP A 82 8.68 -8.32 21.52
CA ASP A 82 8.41 -9.76 21.54
C ASP A 82 7.14 -10.16 20.79
N HIS A 83 6.46 -9.18 20.17
CA HIS A 83 5.19 -9.34 19.46
C HIS A 83 4.04 -9.93 20.29
N SER A 84 4.16 -9.99 21.62
CA SER A 84 3.16 -10.64 22.51
C SER A 84 1.78 -10.00 22.46
N ASN A 85 1.68 -8.70 22.11
CA ASN A 85 0.41 -7.99 21.99
C ASN A 85 -0.08 -7.81 20.55
N LYS A 86 0.59 -8.42 19.57
CA LYS A 86 0.29 -8.17 18.15
C LYS A 86 -1.16 -8.54 17.79
N ALA A 87 -1.63 -9.69 18.24
CA ALA A 87 -3.01 -10.14 17.96
C ALA A 87 -4.08 -9.20 18.59
N GLU A 88 -3.79 -8.63 19.76
CA GLU A 88 -4.70 -7.65 20.39
C GLU A 88 -4.71 -6.33 19.59
N VAL A 89 -3.54 -5.86 19.20
CA VAL A 89 -3.39 -4.65 18.38
C VAL A 89 -4.13 -4.81 17.05
N GLU A 90 -3.91 -5.88 16.31
CA GLU A 90 -4.58 -6.11 15.04
C GLU A 90 -6.11 -6.24 15.18
N ARG A 91 -6.59 -6.79 16.30
CA ARG A 91 -8.03 -6.80 16.58
C ARG A 91 -8.59 -5.40 16.73
N ALA A 92 -7.90 -4.52 17.47
CA ALA A 92 -8.30 -3.12 17.64
C ALA A 92 -8.24 -2.35 16.29
N GLU A 93 -7.21 -2.61 15.48
CA GLU A 93 -7.10 -2.06 14.13
C GLU A 93 -8.30 -2.49 13.25
N MET A 94 -8.65 -3.79 13.26
CA MET A 94 -9.79 -4.34 12.50
C MET A 94 -11.13 -3.74 12.95
N GLU A 95 -11.32 -3.55 14.25
CA GLU A 95 -12.52 -2.89 14.80
C GLU A 95 -12.62 -1.44 14.32
N LEU A 96 -11.51 -0.69 14.34
CA LEU A 96 -11.45 0.67 13.79
C LEU A 96 -11.80 0.67 12.31
N LEU A 97 -11.15 -0.18 11.51
CA LEU A 97 -11.38 -0.25 10.06
C LEU A 97 -12.84 -0.53 9.73
N LYS A 98 -13.49 -1.43 10.49
CA LYS A 98 -14.91 -1.74 10.36
C LYS A 98 -15.78 -0.55 10.75
N LYS A 99 -15.51 0.10 11.89
CA LYS A 99 -16.23 1.29 12.37
C LYS A 99 -16.17 2.42 11.34
N GLU A 100 -14.99 2.66 10.79
CA GLU A 100 -14.74 3.69 9.79
C GLU A 100 -15.13 3.28 8.37
N LYS A 101 -15.73 2.10 8.19
CA LYS A 101 -16.16 1.55 6.88
C LYS A 101 -15.06 1.62 5.82
N VAL A 102 -13.83 1.30 6.23
CA VAL A 102 -12.67 1.28 5.33
C VAL A 102 -12.89 0.24 4.24
N THR A 103 -12.63 0.62 3.00
CA THR A 103 -12.79 -0.25 1.84
C THR A 103 -11.47 -0.82 1.34
N PHE A 104 -10.35 -0.12 1.57
CA PHE A 104 -9.02 -0.61 1.26
C PHE A 104 -7.95 0.04 2.15
N ILE A 105 -6.80 -0.60 2.25
CA ILE A 105 -5.68 -0.21 3.12
C ILE A 105 -4.45 0.04 2.26
N VAL A 106 -3.69 1.09 2.59
CA VAL A 106 -2.39 1.40 1.98
C VAL A 106 -1.30 1.32 3.04
N LEU A 107 -0.37 0.40 2.87
CA LEU A 107 0.81 0.26 3.73
C LEU A 107 1.92 1.18 3.20
N ALA A 108 1.95 2.40 3.70
CA ALA A 108 2.92 3.43 3.32
C ALA A 108 4.17 3.32 4.23
N ARG A 109 5.01 2.33 3.98
CA ARG A 109 6.17 1.99 4.83
C ARG A 109 5.76 1.53 6.23
N TYR A 110 4.69 0.76 6.33
CA TYR A 110 4.31 0.08 7.55
C TYR A 110 5.17 -1.17 7.75
N MET A 111 6.02 -1.15 8.78
CA MET A 111 7.07 -2.15 8.98
C MET A 111 6.60 -3.31 9.88
N GLN A 112 5.35 -3.74 9.70
CA GLN A 112 4.76 -4.88 10.39
C GLN A 112 4.17 -5.86 9.38
N ILE A 113 4.25 -7.15 9.69
CA ILE A 113 3.61 -8.20 8.90
C ILE A 113 2.11 -8.19 9.22
N ILE A 114 1.29 -8.12 8.21
CA ILE A 114 -0.18 -8.18 8.32
C ILE A 114 -0.62 -9.61 8.58
N SER A 115 -1.60 -9.82 9.46
CA SER A 115 -2.14 -11.15 9.75
C SER A 115 -3.00 -11.70 8.62
N ASP A 116 -3.13 -13.02 8.59
CA ASP A 116 -4.01 -13.73 7.66
C ASP A 116 -5.47 -13.29 7.80
N ASP A 117 -5.91 -12.94 9.01
CA ASP A 117 -7.29 -12.51 9.27
C ASP A 117 -7.58 -11.16 8.62
N MET A 118 -6.64 -10.20 8.71
CA MET A 118 -6.77 -8.92 8.03
C MET A 118 -6.69 -9.08 6.50
N ILE A 119 -5.80 -9.95 6.00
CA ILE A 119 -5.69 -10.25 4.56
C ILE A 119 -6.99 -10.86 4.03
N LYS A 120 -7.59 -11.79 4.76
CA LYS A 120 -8.88 -12.41 4.39
C LYS A 120 -10.05 -11.43 4.44
N ALA A 121 -10.01 -10.44 5.33
CA ALA A 121 -11.05 -9.41 5.42
C ALA A 121 -10.94 -8.37 4.27
N TYR A 122 -9.75 -8.18 3.70
CA TYR A 122 -9.48 -7.23 2.64
C TYR A 122 -8.76 -7.87 1.43
N PRO A 123 -9.31 -8.91 0.79
CA PRO A 123 -8.65 -9.64 -0.29
C PRO A 123 -8.45 -8.72 -1.50
N ASN A 124 -7.20 -8.56 -1.95
CA ASN A 124 -6.80 -7.62 -3.01
C ASN A 124 -7.18 -6.14 -2.72
N HIS A 125 -7.30 -5.78 -1.44
CA HIS A 125 -7.61 -4.42 -0.99
C HIS A 125 -6.59 -3.90 0.04
N ILE A 126 -5.43 -4.56 0.16
CA ILE A 126 -4.28 -4.07 0.94
C ILE A 126 -3.14 -3.85 -0.05
N ILE A 127 -2.73 -2.60 -0.24
CA ILE A 127 -1.66 -2.21 -1.16
C ILE A 127 -0.41 -1.92 -0.34
N ASN A 128 0.70 -2.58 -0.66
CA ASN A 128 2.00 -2.37 -0.04
C ASN A 128 2.98 -1.69 -0.98
N ILE A 129 3.90 -0.90 -0.44
CA ILE A 129 5.11 -0.45 -1.13
C ILE A 129 6.32 -1.21 -0.58
N HIS A 130 6.99 -1.94 -1.44
CA HIS A 130 8.24 -2.60 -1.16
C HIS A 130 9.40 -1.86 -1.82
N HIS A 131 10.46 -1.61 -1.06
CA HIS A 131 11.58 -0.76 -1.45
C HIS A 131 12.67 -1.50 -2.23
N SER A 132 12.28 -2.43 -3.10
CA SER A 132 13.13 -3.06 -4.11
C SER A 132 12.33 -3.42 -5.36
N PHE A 133 13.04 -3.72 -6.44
CA PHE A 133 12.44 -4.29 -7.65
C PHE A 133 12.27 -5.80 -7.45
N LEU A 134 11.10 -6.21 -6.97
CA LEU A 134 10.81 -7.62 -6.73
C LEU A 134 10.92 -8.44 -8.03
N PRO A 135 11.45 -9.67 -7.96
CA PRO A 135 11.82 -10.44 -6.76
C PRO A 135 13.25 -10.23 -6.24
N ALA A 136 13.96 -9.18 -6.68
CA ALA A 136 15.35 -8.91 -6.27
C ALA A 136 15.44 -8.20 -4.91
N PHE A 137 16.49 -8.48 -4.14
CA PHE A 137 16.83 -7.82 -2.86
C PHE A 137 15.70 -7.87 -1.82
N VAL A 138 15.18 -9.06 -1.57
CA VAL A 138 14.21 -9.31 -0.49
C VAL A 138 14.90 -9.15 0.88
N GLY A 139 14.18 -8.58 1.84
CA GLY A 139 14.64 -8.43 3.22
C GLY A 139 15.07 -7.01 3.61
N ALA A 140 15.94 -6.92 4.63
CA ALA A 140 16.32 -5.64 5.23
C ALA A 140 17.43 -4.91 4.42
N LYS A 141 17.37 -3.56 4.39
CA LYS A 141 18.37 -2.67 3.77
C LYS A 141 18.70 -2.96 2.30
N PRO A 142 17.71 -3.12 1.40
CA PRO A 142 17.95 -3.49 0.01
C PRO A 142 18.85 -2.49 -0.75
N TYR A 143 18.80 -1.21 -0.42
CA TYR A 143 19.67 -0.21 -1.06
C TYR A 143 21.15 -0.39 -0.70
N HIS A 144 21.49 -0.82 0.51
CA HIS A 144 22.87 -1.15 0.90
C HIS A 144 23.35 -2.41 0.17
N GLN A 145 22.50 -3.45 0.13
CA GLN A 145 22.81 -4.67 -0.63
C GLN A 145 23.02 -4.37 -2.12
N ALA A 146 22.17 -3.51 -2.70
CA ALA A 146 22.28 -3.08 -4.09
C ALA A 146 23.61 -2.34 -4.37
N TRP A 147 24.01 -1.45 -3.46
CA TRP A 147 25.27 -0.73 -3.56
C TRP A 147 26.49 -1.66 -3.45
N GLU A 148 26.53 -2.53 -2.43
CA GLU A 148 27.59 -3.53 -2.25
C GLU A 148 27.72 -4.47 -3.46
N ARG A 149 26.59 -4.87 -4.05
CA ARG A 149 26.55 -5.71 -5.24
C ARG A 149 27.00 -4.98 -6.50
N GLY A 150 27.04 -3.65 -6.49
CA GLY A 150 27.42 -2.82 -7.64
C GLY A 150 26.40 -2.86 -8.78
N VAL A 151 25.10 -2.96 -8.48
CA VAL A 151 24.02 -2.93 -9.48
C VAL A 151 23.99 -1.60 -10.23
N LYS A 152 23.33 -1.56 -11.38
CA LYS A 152 23.23 -0.35 -12.23
C LYS A 152 21.85 0.31 -12.16
N ILE A 153 20.90 -0.35 -11.53
CA ILE A 153 19.54 0.15 -11.30
C ILE A 153 19.08 -0.26 -9.92
N ILE A 154 18.24 0.56 -9.30
CA ILE A 154 17.43 0.24 -8.12
C ILE A 154 15.97 0.44 -8.48
N GLY A 155 15.06 -0.17 -7.73
CA GLY A 155 13.63 -0.09 -8.01
C GLY A 155 12.77 -0.11 -6.76
N ALA A 156 11.48 0.08 -6.99
CA ALA A 156 10.43 -0.09 -6.01
C ALA A 156 9.26 -0.87 -6.63
N THR A 157 8.52 -1.58 -5.80
CA THR A 157 7.37 -2.40 -6.21
C THR A 157 6.18 -2.12 -5.32
N SER A 158 5.03 -1.82 -5.91
CA SER A 158 3.75 -1.83 -5.20
C SER A 158 2.94 -3.05 -5.62
N HIS A 159 2.41 -3.77 -4.65
CA HIS A 159 1.70 -5.03 -4.85
C HIS A 159 0.55 -5.18 -3.86
N TYR A 160 -0.40 -6.04 -4.16
CA TYR A 160 -1.38 -6.46 -3.17
C TYR A 160 -0.74 -7.39 -2.15
N VAL A 161 -1.14 -7.25 -0.88
CA VAL A 161 -0.64 -8.11 0.20
C VAL A 161 -1.35 -9.47 0.16
N THR A 162 -0.56 -10.53 0.30
CA THR A 162 -0.99 -11.92 0.44
C THR A 162 -0.36 -12.54 1.69
N ALA A 163 -0.77 -13.75 2.05
CA ALA A 163 -0.20 -14.47 3.20
C ALA A 163 1.30 -14.73 3.06
N GLU A 164 1.79 -14.90 1.83
CA GLU A 164 3.22 -14.98 1.54
C GLU A 164 3.80 -13.58 1.44
N LEU A 165 4.85 -13.32 2.25
CA LEU A 165 5.47 -12.01 2.37
C LEU A 165 6.06 -11.54 1.03
N ASP A 166 5.71 -10.33 0.61
CA ASP A 166 6.19 -9.66 -0.60
C ASP A 166 5.96 -10.45 -1.91
N ALA A 167 5.08 -11.46 -1.90
CA ALA A 167 4.83 -12.35 -3.04
C ALA A 167 3.48 -12.10 -3.75
N GLY A 168 2.71 -11.12 -3.30
CA GLY A 168 1.40 -10.83 -3.88
C GLY A 168 1.42 -10.19 -5.27
N PRO A 169 0.26 -10.11 -5.94
CA PRO A 169 0.13 -9.59 -7.29
C PRO A 169 0.69 -8.18 -7.43
N ILE A 170 1.64 -7.98 -8.34
CA ILE A 170 2.32 -6.71 -8.57
C ILE A 170 1.38 -5.75 -9.30
N ILE A 171 1.23 -4.52 -8.81
CA ILE A 171 0.40 -3.47 -9.39
C ILE A 171 1.25 -2.50 -10.21
N GLU A 172 2.37 -2.06 -9.64
CA GLU A 172 3.23 -1.05 -10.24
C GLU A 172 4.69 -1.31 -9.86
N GLN A 173 5.58 -1.09 -10.80
CA GLN A 173 7.02 -1.11 -10.57
C GLN A 173 7.69 0.01 -11.35
N ASP A 174 8.76 0.55 -10.79
CA ASP A 174 9.62 1.48 -11.52
C ASP A 174 11.06 1.35 -11.06
N VAL A 175 12.00 1.84 -11.87
CA VAL A 175 13.44 1.74 -11.64
C VAL A 175 14.13 3.08 -11.90
N THR A 176 15.26 3.30 -11.23
CA THR A 176 16.14 4.42 -11.53
C THR A 176 17.59 3.95 -11.69
N ARG A 177 18.34 4.64 -12.56
CA ARG A 177 19.76 4.35 -12.77
C ARG A 177 20.60 4.90 -11.63
N ILE A 178 21.63 4.12 -11.29
CA ILE A 178 22.69 4.52 -10.36
C ILE A 178 24.04 4.44 -11.04
N THR A 179 24.99 5.21 -10.54
CA THR A 179 26.34 5.34 -11.09
C THR A 179 27.37 5.04 -10.00
N HIS A 180 28.64 4.99 -10.39
CA HIS A 180 29.75 4.84 -9.46
C HIS A 180 29.94 6.03 -8.50
N LYS A 181 29.27 7.15 -8.77
CA LYS A 181 29.29 8.36 -7.90
C LYS A 181 28.23 8.28 -6.78
N ASP A 182 27.31 7.35 -6.88
CA ASP A 182 26.24 7.19 -5.89
C ASP A 182 26.76 6.49 -4.63
N THR A 183 26.39 7.04 -3.48
CA THR A 183 26.65 6.45 -2.16
C THR A 183 25.42 5.69 -1.66
N PRO A 184 25.52 4.85 -0.62
CA PRO A 184 24.34 4.23 0.00
C PRO A 184 23.25 5.25 0.37
N GLU A 185 23.64 6.42 0.89
CA GLU A 185 22.71 7.48 1.27
C GLU A 185 21.99 8.07 0.05
N SER A 186 22.71 8.30 -1.06
CA SER A 186 22.09 8.78 -2.32
C SER A 186 21.13 7.75 -2.91
N LEU A 187 21.43 6.44 -2.79
CA LEU A 187 20.52 5.38 -3.18
C LEU A 187 19.24 5.39 -2.35
N VAL A 188 19.36 5.60 -1.04
CA VAL A 188 18.18 5.72 -0.16
C VAL A 188 17.31 6.90 -0.56
N LEU A 189 17.88 8.06 -0.91
CA LEU A 189 17.12 9.22 -1.36
C LEU A 189 16.41 8.95 -2.68
N LYS A 190 17.12 8.44 -3.69
CA LYS A 190 16.53 8.03 -4.98
C LYS A 190 15.43 6.99 -4.79
N GLY A 191 15.65 6.04 -3.87
CA GLY A 191 14.67 5.03 -3.55
C GLY A 191 13.39 5.60 -2.94
N LYS A 192 13.50 6.54 -2.01
CA LYS A 192 12.33 7.23 -1.43
C LYS A 192 11.52 7.97 -2.48
N ASP A 193 12.16 8.62 -3.46
CA ASP A 193 11.46 9.29 -4.55
C ASP A 193 10.70 8.28 -5.42
N LEU A 194 11.33 7.17 -5.71
CA LEU A 194 10.73 6.08 -6.48
C LEU A 194 9.54 5.44 -5.74
N GLU A 195 9.69 5.18 -4.44
CA GLU A 195 8.62 4.63 -3.59
C GLU A 195 7.36 5.51 -3.61
N LYS A 196 7.50 6.84 -3.53
CA LYS A 196 6.38 7.78 -3.63
C LYS A 196 5.63 7.62 -4.95
N ILE A 197 6.36 7.62 -6.07
CA ILE A 197 5.79 7.55 -7.42
C ILE A 197 5.10 6.21 -7.65
N VAL A 198 5.77 5.11 -7.30
CA VAL A 198 5.23 3.75 -7.50
C VAL A 198 3.99 3.52 -6.66
N LEU A 199 4.00 3.92 -5.37
CA LEU A 199 2.84 3.77 -4.50
C LEU A 199 1.66 4.61 -4.97
N SER A 200 1.87 5.88 -5.30
CA SER A 200 0.78 6.77 -5.74
C SER A 200 0.15 6.30 -7.06
N ARG A 201 0.95 5.81 -8.00
CA ARG A 201 0.42 5.21 -9.25
C ARG A 201 -0.43 3.97 -8.98
N ALA A 202 0.02 3.09 -8.09
CA ALA A 202 -0.72 1.89 -7.71
C ALA A 202 -2.06 2.25 -7.03
N VAL A 203 -2.04 3.19 -6.08
CA VAL A 203 -3.25 3.69 -5.41
C VAL A 203 -4.22 4.33 -6.42
N THR A 204 -3.70 5.15 -7.34
CA THR A 204 -4.53 5.76 -8.40
C THR A 204 -5.26 4.70 -9.24
N LYS A 205 -4.53 3.69 -9.71
CA LYS A 205 -5.12 2.59 -10.50
C LYS A 205 -6.17 1.81 -9.72
N HIS A 206 -5.92 1.58 -8.42
CA HIS A 206 -6.88 0.91 -7.54
C HIS A 206 -8.16 1.74 -7.34
N ILE A 207 -8.05 3.02 -7.04
CA ILE A 207 -9.20 3.94 -6.88
C ILE A 207 -10.00 4.02 -8.18
N GLN A 208 -9.33 4.07 -9.33
CA GLN A 208 -9.95 4.10 -10.66
C GLN A 208 -10.50 2.74 -11.12
N ARG A 209 -10.34 1.66 -10.30
CA ARG A 209 -10.78 0.30 -10.62
C ARG A 209 -10.22 -0.25 -11.92
N LYS A 210 -8.99 0.13 -12.24
CA LYS A 210 -8.26 -0.26 -13.44
C LYS A 210 -7.42 -1.51 -13.27
N ILE A 211 -7.61 -2.25 -12.18
CA ILE A 211 -6.82 -3.43 -11.85
C ILE A 211 -7.73 -4.65 -11.82
N LEU A 212 -7.45 -5.63 -12.65
CA LEU A 212 -8.01 -6.96 -12.56
C LEU A 212 -6.93 -7.91 -12.02
N THR A 213 -7.21 -8.58 -10.93
CA THR A 213 -6.33 -9.63 -10.40
C THR A 213 -6.69 -10.97 -11.02
N TYR A 214 -5.70 -11.64 -11.60
CA TYR A 214 -5.85 -12.97 -12.19
C TYR A 214 -4.73 -13.89 -11.70
N HIS A 215 -5.07 -14.89 -10.92
CA HIS A 215 -4.09 -15.66 -10.13
C HIS A 215 -3.19 -14.72 -9.32
N ASN A 216 -1.86 -14.90 -9.40
CA ASN A 216 -0.90 -14.01 -8.75
C ASN A 216 -0.35 -12.92 -9.68
N LYS A 217 -1.18 -12.36 -10.56
CA LYS A 217 -0.82 -11.31 -11.51
C LYS A 217 -1.91 -10.25 -11.54
N THR A 218 -1.56 -9.05 -12.01
CA THR A 218 -2.53 -8.01 -12.33
C THR A 218 -2.59 -7.73 -13.82
N ILE A 219 -3.78 -7.40 -14.31
CA ILE A 219 -4.01 -6.82 -15.62
C ILE A 219 -4.41 -5.38 -15.37
N ILE A 220 -3.67 -4.43 -15.94
CA ILE A 220 -3.89 -3.00 -15.76
C ILE A 220 -4.57 -2.46 -17.02
N PHE A 221 -5.73 -1.86 -16.85
CA PHE A 221 -6.45 -1.21 -17.92
C PHE A 221 -6.01 0.26 -18.06
N SER A 222 -5.71 0.69 -19.25
CA SER A 222 -5.33 2.07 -19.59
C SER A 222 -6.52 3.05 -19.55
#